data_e09fa24b5ab58749c4b29c779bde6257
#
_entry.id   e09fa24b5ab58749c4b29c779bde6257
#
_cell.length_a   1.000
_cell.length_b   1.000
_cell.length_c   1.000
_cell.angle_alpha   90.00
_cell.angle_beta   90.00
_cell.angle_gamma   90.00
#
_symmetry.space_group_name_H-M   'P 1'
#
loop_
_entity.id
_entity.type
_entity.pdbx_description
1 polymer ?
#
loop_
_entity_poly.entity_id
_entity_poly.type
_entity_poly.pdbx_seq_one_letter_code
_entity_poly.pdbx_strand_id
1 'polypeptide(L)'
;MQPIEQFFPELSKPFKGIITCHQKPDGDAMGSSLALYHFLKSMGHDVKVIAPTNWAPFLDWMPGVNEVIDFEANRAISTQYMNEADFIFCLDFNSPDRVGKEMEPYLKQSNAKKILIDHHMHPADFCDIVVSETSVCSTSQLIYELVEQSGNKMLLDETIGTPIYMG
;
A
#
# COMPACT_ATOMS: atom_id res chain seq x y z
N MET A 1 -12.90 3.47 10.49
CA MET A 1 -12.51 3.30 9.05
C MET A 1 -13.61 3.75 8.08
N GLN A 2 -14.42 4.76 8.45
CA GLN A 2 -15.55 5.17 7.58
C GLN A 2 -15.15 5.62 6.16
N PRO A 3 -14.05 6.36 5.93
CA PRO A 3 -13.70 6.80 4.58
C PRO A 3 -13.34 5.69 3.61
N ILE A 4 -12.87 4.51 4.06
CA ILE A 4 -12.49 3.41 3.18
C ILE A 4 -13.69 2.76 2.49
N GLU A 5 -14.88 2.87 3.07
CA GLU A 5 -16.11 2.38 2.44
C GLU A 5 -16.36 3.05 1.07
N GLN A 6 -15.82 4.25 0.86
CA GLN A 6 -15.88 4.94 -0.43
C GLN A 6 -15.09 4.24 -1.52
N PHE A 7 -14.10 3.41 -1.14
CA PHE A 7 -13.29 2.62 -2.06
C PHE A 7 -13.92 1.27 -2.41
N PHE A 8 -14.75 0.68 -1.55
CA PHE A 8 -15.30 -0.67 -1.78
C PHE A 8 -16.04 -0.85 -3.12
N PRO A 9 -16.82 0.11 -3.64
CA PRO A 9 -17.42 -0.03 -4.96
C PRO A 9 -16.41 -0.23 -6.09
N GLU A 10 -15.19 0.31 -5.97
CA GLU A 10 -14.14 0.19 -6.97
C GLU A 10 -13.56 -1.23 -7.04
N LEU A 11 -13.66 -2.02 -5.94
CA LEU A 11 -13.22 -3.42 -5.90
C LEU A 11 -14.01 -4.33 -6.88
N SER A 12 -15.18 -3.89 -7.33
CA SER A 12 -16.03 -4.67 -8.27
C SER A 12 -15.55 -4.64 -9.73
N LYS A 13 -14.59 -3.76 -10.07
CA LYS A 13 -14.08 -3.59 -11.44
C LYS A 13 -12.56 -3.68 -11.45
N PRO A 14 -11.95 -4.38 -12.42
CA PRO A 14 -10.49 -4.41 -12.54
C PRO A 14 -9.92 -3.00 -12.69
N PHE A 15 -8.85 -2.71 -11.95
CA PHE A 15 -8.11 -1.46 -12.01
C PHE A 15 -6.60 -1.70 -11.96
N LYS A 16 -5.81 -0.69 -12.32
CA LYS A 16 -4.36 -0.64 -12.11
C LYS A 16 -4.06 0.10 -10.82
N GLY A 17 -3.35 -0.55 -9.90
CA GLY A 17 -3.01 0.02 -8.60
C GLY A 17 -1.52 0.00 -8.30
N ILE A 18 -1.04 1.05 -7.67
CA ILE A 18 0.29 1.10 -7.06
C ILE A 18 0.11 1.11 -5.55
N ILE A 19 0.89 0.31 -4.86
CA ILE A 19 0.99 0.27 -3.40
C ILE A 19 2.39 0.78 -3.05
N THR A 20 2.49 1.76 -2.19
CA THR A 20 3.77 2.30 -1.74
C THR A 20 3.74 2.58 -0.24
N CYS A 21 4.92 2.59 0.37
CA CYS A 21 5.12 2.82 1.79
C CYS A 21 6.20 3.88 2.03
N HIS A 22 6.64 4.07 3.27
CA HIS A 22 7.73 4.99 3.55
C HIS A 22 9.09 4.46 3.09
N GLN A 23 10.08 5.35 2.90
CA GLN A 23 11.48 4.97 2.60
C GLN A 23 12.08 4.15 3.75
N LYS A 24 13.00 3.23 3.42
CA LYS A 24 13.59 2.25 4.36
C LYS A 24 12.49 1.47 5.10
N PRO A 25 11.64 0.77 4.35
CA PRO A 25 10.46 0.14 4.93
C PRO A 25 10.84 -0.89 5.99
N ASP A 26 10.11 -0.87 7.08
CA ASP A 26 10.17 -1.84 8.17
C ASP A 26 9.14 -2.97 8.00
N GLY A 27 8.88 -3.73 9.07
CA GLY A 27 7.95 -4.86 9.04
C GLY A 27 6.52 -4.45 8.77
N ASP A 28 6.04 -3.33 9.32
CA ASP A 28 4.68 -2.86 9.12
C ASP A 28 4.48 -2.29 7.70
N ALA A 29 5.43 -1.48 7.23
CA ALA A 29 5.41 -0.94 5.87
C ALA A 29 5.38 -2.04 4.80
N MET A 30 6.25 -3.06 4.93
CA MET A 30 6.30 -4.19 3.99
C MET A 30 5.14 -5.15 4.20
N GLY A 31 4.78 -5.43 5.45
CA GLY A 31 3.69 -6.34 5.80
C GLY A 31 2.35 -5.83 5.27
N SER A 32 1.98 -4.58 5.57
CA SER A 32 0.76 -3.96 5.06
C SER A 32 0.72 -3.90 3.54
N SER A 33 1.87 -3.55 2.90
CA SER A 33 1.97 -3.45 1.44
C SER A 33 1.76 -4.81 0.76
N LEU A 34 2.42 -5.86 1.24
CA LEU A 34 2.30 -7.20 0.66
C LEU A 34 0.94 -7.84 0.95
N ALA A 35 0.36 -7.60 2.12
CA ALA A 35 -0.98 -8.06 2.43
C ALA A 35 -2.04 -7.46 1.48
N LEU A 36 -2.01 -6.14 1.30
CA LEU A 36 -2.91 -5.46 0.36
C LEU A 36 -2.66 -5.92 -1.08
N TYR A 37 -1.40 -6.11 -1.47
CA TYR A 37 -1.03 -6.63 -2.79
C TYR A 37 -1.67 -7.99 -3.09
N HIS A 38 -1.51 -8.96 -2.19
CA HIS A 38 -2.08 -10.28 -2.36
C HIS A 38 -3.61 -10.24 -2.37
N PHE A 39 -4.22 -9.46 -1.49
CA PHE A 39 -5.66 -9.27 -1.46
C PHE A 39 -6.20 -8.72 -2.78
N LEU A 40 -5.67 -7.62 -3.29
CA LEU A 40 -6.13 -7.02 -4.54
C LEU A 40 -5.86 -7.91 -5.75
N LYS A 41 -4.71 -8.61 -5.76
CA LYS A 41 -4.42 -9.60 -6.82
C LYS A 41 -5.41 -10.77 -6.82
N SER A 42 -5.78 -11.28 -5.65
CA SER A 42 -6.77 -12.37 -5.55
C SER A 42 -8.16 -11.96 -6.06
N MET A 43 -8.45 -10.65 -6.07
CA MET A 43 -9.67 -10.08 -6.65
C MET A 43 -9.54 -9.76 -8.16
N GLY A 44 -8.39 -10.00 -8.79
CA GLY A 44 -8.17 -9.81 -10.22
C GLY A 44 -7.71 -8.41 -10.64
N HIS A 45 -7.24 -7.58 -9.70
CA HIS A 45 -6.68 -6.26 -10.03
C HIS A 45 -5.22 -6.37 -10.49
N ASP A 46 -4.79 -5.46 -11.38
CA ASP A 46 -3.38 -5.34 -11.77
C ASP A 46 -2.66 -4.37 -10.83
N VAL A 47 -2.02 -4.91 -9.81
CA VAL A 47 -1.35 -4.10 -8.77
C VAL A 47 0.14 -4.41 -8.69
N LYS A 48 0.92 -3.38 -8.34
CA LYS A 48 2.35 -3.45 -8.10
C LYS A 48 2.69 -2.82 -6.76
N VAL A 49 3.65 -3.40 -6.04
CA VAL A 49 4.26 -2.75 -4.88
C VAL A 49 5.54 -2.04 -5.34
N ILE A 50 5.64 -0.74 -5.06
CA ILE A 50 6.82 0.07 -5.33
C ILE A 50 7.31 0.61 -3.99
N ALA A 51 8.37 0.02 -3.44
CA ALA A 51 9.06 0.54 -2.27
C ALA A 51 9.98 1.71 -2.68
N PRO A 52 9.99 2.83 -1.94
CA PRO A 52 10.83 3.98 -2.29
C PRO A 52 12.32 3.67 -2.33
N THR A 53 12.78 2.79 -1.44
CA THR A 53 14.16 2.28 -1.32
C THR A 53 14.12 0.78 -1.09
N ASN A 54 15.29 0.13 -1.16
CA ASN A 54 15.43 -1.25 -0.71
C ASN A 54 15.05 -1.40 0.79
N TRP A 55 14.85 -2.64 1.20
CA TRP A 55 14.46 -3.04 2.56
C TRP A 55 15.52 -3.94 3.20
N ALA A 56 15.35 -4.19 4.49
CA ALA A 56 16.28 -5.03 5.24
C ALA A 56 16.13 -6.52 4.85
N PRO A 57 17.24 -7.28 4.65
CA PRO A 57 17.21 -8.67 4.20
C PRO A 57 16.41 -9.62 5.09
N PHE A 58 16.19 -9.31 6.36
CA PHE A 58 15.35 -10.14 7.23
C PHE A 58 13.88 -10.15 6.83
N LEU A 59 13.45 -9.29 5.90
CA LEU A 59 12.10 -9.25 5.33
C LEU A 59 11.96 -10.09 4.04
N ASP A 60 13.05 -10.64 3.50
CA ASP A 60 13.08 -11.34 2.20
C ASP A 60 12.28 -12.66 2.17
N TRP A 61 11.87 -13.15 3.33
CA TRP A 61 11.09 -14.39 3.43
C TRP A 61 9.58 -14.19 3.24
N MET A 62 9.10 -12.93 3.25
CA MET A 62 7.65 -12.67 3.12
C MET A 62 7.11 -13.06 1.74
N PRO A 63 5.91 -13.65 1.69
CA PRO A 63 5.25 -13.95 0.41
C PRO A 63 5.13 -12.71 -0.47
N GLY A 64 5.57 -12.81 -1.72
CA GLY A 64 5.46 -11.72 -2.70
C GLY A 64 6.58 -10.68 -2.66
N VAL A 65 7.54 -10.76 -1.73
CA VAL A 65 8.62 -9.78 -1.61
C VAL A 65 9.44 -9.67 -2.91
N ASN A 66 9.61 -10.75 -3.65
CA ASN A 66 10.34 -10.76 -4.94
C ASN A 66 9.61 -9.98 -6.06
N GLU A 67 8.34 -9.65 -5.87
CA GLU A 67 7.54 -8.84 -6.80
C GLU A 67 7.62 -7.34 -6.48
N VAL A 68 8.20 -6.98 -5.33
CA VAL A 68 8.36 -5.59 -4.91
C VAL A 68 9.43 -4.91 -5.78
N ILE A 69 9.10 -3.74 -6.30
CA ILE A 69 9.99 -2.94 -7.14
C ILE A 69 10.65 -1.89 -6.26
N ASP A 70 11.98 -1.90 -6.20
CA ASP A 70 12.78 -0.83 -5.60
C ASP A 70 12.81 0.38 -6.57
N PHE A 71 12.24 1.51 -6.15
CA PHE A 71 12.14 2.72 -6.96
C PHE A 71 13.53 3.28 -7.33
N GLU A 72 14.47 3.31 -6.38
CA GLU A 72 15.82 3.84 -6.66
C GLU A 72 16.54 3.05 -7.74
N ALA A 73 16.41 1.72 -7.72
CA ALA A 73 17.03 0.83 -8.70
C ALA A 73 16.26 0.79 -10.05
N ASN A 74 14.94 1.06 -10.04
CA ASN A 74 14.06 0.83 -11.17
C ASN A 74 13.18 2.05 -11.50
N ARG A 75 13.74 3.27 -11.40
CA ARG A 75 12.99 4.54 -11.51
C ARG A 75 12.12 4.65 -12.77
N ALA A 76 12.66 4.31 -13.94
CA ALA A 76 11.94 4.49 -15.20
C ALA A 76 10.65 3.68 -15.27
N ILE A 77 10.73 2.38 -14.94
CA ILE A 77 9.55 1.51 -14.95
C ILE A 77 8.57 1.86 -13.81
N SER A 78 9.09 2.21 -12.64
CA SER A 78 8.27 2.65 -11.51
C SER A 78 7.46 3.91 -11.85
N THR A 79 8.10 4.90 -12.47
CA THR A 79 7.45 6.14 -12.92
C THR A 79 6.38 5.85 -13.97
N GLN A 80 6.65 4.94 -14.91
CA GLN A 80 5.66 4.53 -15.91
C GLN A 80 4.43 3.93 -15.21
N TYR A 81 4.61 2.98 -14.29
CA TYR A 81 3.48 2.36 -13.57
C TYR A 81 2.69 3.39 -12.75
N MET A 82 3.36 4.32 -12.07
CA MET A 82 2.68 5.38 -11.31
C MET A 82 1.85 6.31 -12.20
N ASN A 83 2.29 6.57 -13.45
CA ASN A 83 1.55 7.39 -14.40
C ASN A 83 0.36 6.65 -15.04
N GLU A 84 0.41 5.34 -15.12
CA GLU A 84 -0.65 4.50 -15.69
C GLU A 84 -1.68 4.03 -14.63
N ALA A 85 -1.43 4.28 -13.36
CA ALA A 85 -2.26 3.81 -12.26
C ALA A 85 -3.59 4.58 -12.18
N ASP A 86 -4.66 3.86 -11.86
CA ASP A 86 -5.95 4.43 -11.46
C ASP A 86 -5.92 4.83 -9.98
N PHE A 87 -5.22 4.04 -9.15
CA PHE A 87 -5.09 4.25 -7.70
C PHE A 87 -3.64 4.14 -7.23
N ILE A 88 -3.28 4.99 -6.26
CA ILE A 88 -2.05 4.83 -5.46
C ILE A 88 -2.44 4.69 -3.99
N PHE A 89 -2.12 3.54 -3.41
CA PHE A 89 -2.28 3.27 -1.99
C PHE A 89 -1.00 3.70 -1.25
N CYS A 90 -1.17 4.63 -0.34
CA CYS A 90 -0.13 5.21 0.50
C CYS A 90 -0.23 4.56 1.88
N LEU A 91 0.67 3.63 2.18
CA LEU A 91 0.60 2.80 3.38
C LEU A 91 1.72 3.14 4.37
N ASP A 92 1.33 3.25 5.63
CA ASP A 92 2.27 3.40 6.75
C ASP A 92 3.12 4.67 6.69
N PHE A 93 2.54 5.77 6.23
CA PHE A 93 3.13 7.10 6.32
C PHE A 93 2.08 8.19 6.26
N ASN A 94 2.32 9.29 6.98
CA ASN A 94 1.36 10.38 7.15
C ASN A 94 1.57 11.58 6.22
N SER A 95 2.68 11.63 5.46
CA SER A 95 3.00 12.77 4.60
C SER A 95 3.85 12.35 3.38
N PRO A 96 3.73 13.06 2.23
CA PRO A 96 4.37 12.63 0.97
C PRO A 96 5.90 12.59 1.02
N ASP A 97 6.55 13.41 1.87
CA ASP A 97 8.01 13.43 2.02
C ASP A 97 8.58 12.13 2.60
N ARG A 98 7.72 11.31 3.25
CA ARG A 98 8.12 10.02 3.82
C ARG A 98 8.54 8.99 2.75
N VAL A 99 8.09 9.13 1.51
CA VAL A 99 8.58 8.30 0.39
C VAL A 99 9.98 8.71 -0.10
N GLY A 100 10.56 9.76 0.49
CA GLY A 100 11.89 10.26 0.15
C GLY A 100 11.91 11.18 -1.07
N LYS A 101 12.96 12.01 -1.13
CA LYS A 101 13.10 13.10 -2.12
C LYS A 101 13.07 12.63 -3.58
N GLU A 102 13.50 11.41 -3.83
CA GLU A 102 13.58 10.84 -5.17
C GLU A 102 12.20 10.44 -5.71
N MET A 103 11.31 9.90 -4.89
CA MET A 103 9.99 9.41 -5.29
C MET A 103 8.88 10.45 -5.05
N GLU A 104 9.02 11.34 -4.07
CA GLU A 104 8.02 12.32 -3.68
C GLU A 104 7.46 13.14 -4.86
N PRO A 105 8.29 13.69 -5.80
CA PRO A 105 7.76 14.45 -6.95
C PRO A 105 6.80 13.62 -7.81
N TYR A 106 7.10 12.35 -8.03
CA TYR A 106 6.27 11.46 -8.85
C TYR A 106 4.95 11.13 -8.16
N LEU A 107 4.99 10.88 -6.84
CA LEU A 107 3.78 10.68 -6.04
C LEU A 107 2.85 11.91 -6.11
N LYS A 108 3.41 13.10 -5.94
CA LYS A 108 2.65 14.37 -5.99
C LYS A 108 2.08 14.69 -7.36
N GLN A 109 2.82 14.40 -8.44
CA GLN A 109 2.43 14.72 -9.82
C GLN A 109 1.49 13.70 -10.44
N SER A 110 1.39 12.50 -9.89
CA SER A 110 0.50 11.46 -10.42
C SER A 110 -0.97 11.89 -10.34
N ASN A 111 -1.70 11.67 -11.43
CA ASN A 111 -3.15 11.91 -11.52
C ASN A 111 -3.98 10.76 -10.92
N ALA A 112 -3.34 9.67 -10.49
CA ALA A 112 -4.02 8.56 -9.84
C ALA A 112 -4.71 9.02 -8.55
N LYS A 113 -5.88 8.47 -8.28
CA LYS A 113 -6.61 8.69 -7.01
C LYS A 113 -5.80 8.09 -5.86
N LYS A 114 -5.48 8.91 -4.85
CA LYS A 114 -4.63 8.51 -3.74
C LYS A 114 -5.45 8.09 -2.54
N ILE A 115 -5.07 6.97 -1.93
CA ILE A 115 -5.74 6.38 -0.76
C ILE A 115 -4.69 6.21 0.33
N LEU A 116 -4.86 6.93 1.43
CA LEU A 116 -4.02 6.80 2.62
C LEU A 116 -4.61 5.76 3.56
N ILE A 117 -3.80 4.81 4.01
CA ILE A 117 -4.10 3.90 5.12
C ILE A 117 -2.89 3.92 6.06
N ASP A 118 -3.07 4.51 7.23
CA ASP A 118 -1.96 4.84 8.12
C ASP A 118 -2.40 4.93 9.58
N HIS A 119 -1.50 4.63 10.50
CA HIS A 119 -1.73 4.75 11.94
C HIS A 119 -0.93 5.89 12.61
N HIS A 120 -0.16 6.64 11.85
CA HIS A 120 0.59 7.79 12.38
C HIS A 120 -0.31 9.01 12.61
N MET A 121 0.08 9.85 13.58
CA MET A 121 -0.62 11.10 13.90
C MET A 121 -0.38 12.16 12.81
N HIS A 122 -1.35 13.11 12.70
CA HIS A 122 -1.24 14.31 11.86
C HIS A 122 -1.02 14.03 10.36
N PRO A 123 -1.96 13.32 9.69
CA PRO A 123 -1.86 13.09 8.25
C PRO A 123 -1.90 14.43 7.48
N ALA A 124 -1.03 14.55 6.49
CA ALA A 124 -1.05 15.68 5.56
C ALA A 124 -2.22 15.55 4.57
N ASP A 125 -2.67 16.68 4.05
CA ASP A 125 -3.76 16.74 3.06
C ASP A 125 -3.20 16.53 1.64
N PHE A 126 -3.11 15.25 1.21
CA PHE A 126 -2.58 14.90 -0.12
C PHE A 126 -3.29 13.70 -0.77
N CYS A 127 -4.21 13.07 -0.06
CA CYS A 127 -4.94 11.89 -0.52
C CYS A 127 -6.44 12.16 -0.65
N ASP A 128 -7.07 11.49 -1.61
CA ASP A 128 -8.51 11.62 -1.89
C ASP A 128 -9.37 10.85 -0.88
N ILE A 129 -8.85 9.71 -0.40
CA ILE A 129 -9.47 8.89 0.66
C ILE A 129 -8.44 8.74 1.77
N VAL A 130 -8.84 9.00 3.00
CA VAL A 130 -7.94 8.98 4.16
C VAL A 130 -8.50 8.06 5.23
N VAL A 131 -7.75 7.01 5.54
CA VAL A 131 -7.93 6.15 6.71
C VAL A 131 -6.73 6.37 7.62
N SER A 132 -6.92 7.22 8.62
CA SER A 132 -5.89 7.52 9.62
C SER A 132 -6.45 7.16 10.99
N GLU A 133 -5.94 6.07 11.60
CA GLU A 133 -6.45 5.56 12.86
C GLU A 133 -5.29 5.27 13.82
N THR A 134 -5.11 6.13 14.80
CA THR A 134 -3.98 6.09 15.73
C THR A 134 -4.19 5.16 16.93
N SER A 135 -5.38 4.59 17.09
CA SER A 135 -5.71 3.66 18.19
C SER A 135 -5.34 2.21 17.89
N VAL A 136 -4.98 1.91 16.64
CA VAL A 136 -4.52 0.56 16.23
C VAL A 136 -3.01 0.41 16.44
N CYS A 137 -2.55 -0.85 16.51
CA CYS A 137 -1.13 -1.11 16.74
C CYS A 137 -0.26 -0.95 15.49
N SER A 138 -0.83 -1.12 14.28
CA SER A 138 -0.09 -1.11 13.02
C SER A 138 -0.99 -0.81 11.83
N THR A 139 -0.40 -0.40 10.71
CA THR A 139 -1.07 -0.28 9.41
C THR A 139 -1.51 -1.65 8.89
N SER A 140 -0.78 -2.72 9.20
CA SER A 140 -1.16 -4.10 8.87
C SER A 140 -2.47 -4.53 9.54
N GLN A 141 -2.76 -4.07 10.75
CA GLN A 141 -4.08 -4.25 11.37
C GLN A 141 -5.17 -3.57 10.55
N LEU A 142 -4.94 -2.36 10.05
CA LEU A 142 -5.91 -1.65 9.21
C LEU A 142 -6.18 -2.40 7.89
N ILE A 143 -5.16 -3.03 7.29
CA ILE A 143 -5.35 -3.88 6.12
C ILE A 143 -6.20 -5.12 6.45
N TYR A 144 -5.96 -5.77 7.58
CA TYR A 144 -6.81 -6.88 8.03
C TYR A 144 -8.28 -6.44 8.15
N GLU A 145 -8.53 -5.32 8.83
CA GLU A 145 -9.88 -4.76 9.01
C GLU A 145 -10.52 -4.37 7.68
N LEU A 146 -9.74 -3.83 6.71
CA LEU A 146 -10.21 -3.53 5.35
C LEU A 146 -10.72 -4.79 4.66
N VAL A 147 -9.96 -5.89 4.70
CA VAL A 147 -10.36 -7.16 4.09
C VAL A 147 -11.65 -7.69 4.72
N GLU A 148 -11.76 -7.65 6.07
CA GLU A 148 -12.99 -8.07 6.75
C GLU A 148 -14.20 -7.22 6.34
N GLN A 149 -14.07 -5.89 6.36
CA GLN A 149 -15.16 -4.95 6.07
C GLN A 149 -15.58 -4.95 4.60
N SER A 150 -14.67 -5.31 3.68
CA SER A 150 -14.99 -5.44 2.25
C SER A 150 -15.93 -6.62 1.94
N GLY A 151 -16.21 -7.47 2.95
CA GLY A 151 -17.01 -8.69 2.76
C GLY A 151 -16.24 -9.86 2.14
N ASN A 152 -14.93 -9.72 1.93
CA ASN A 152 -14.08 -10.72 1.27
C ASN A 152 -13.19 -11.49 2.26
N LYS A 153 -13.59 -11.62 3.52
CA LYS A 153 -12.84 -12.31 4.56
C LYS A 153 -12.40 -13.73 4.17
N MET A 154 -13.15 -14.40 3.31
CA MET A 154 -12.83 -15.73 2.79
C MET A 154 -11.52 -15.78 1.97
N LEU A 155 -11.02 -14.63 1.52
CA LEU A 155 -9.74 -14.51 0.80
C LEU A 155 -8.53 -14.44 1.74
N LEU A 156 -8.75 -14.29 3.06
CA LEU A 156 -7.67 -14.32 4.07
C LEU A 156 -7.08 -15.74 4.16
N ASP A 157 -6.06 -15.98 3.37
CA ASP A 157 -5.25 -17.19 3.39
C ASP A 157 -3.87 -16.93 4.03
N GLU A 158 -3.00 -17.92 4.02
CA GLU A 158 -1.64 -17.81 4.55
C GLU A 158 -0.82 -16.72 3.81
N THR A 159 -1.09 -16.52 2.52
CA THR A 159 -0.35 -15.56 1.68
C THR A 159 -0.67 -14.12 2.09
N ILE A 160 -1.90 -13.84 2.50
CA ILE A 160 -2.32 -12.53 3.01
C ILE A 160 -2.05 -12.42 4.51
N GLY A 161 -2.32 -13.48 5.27
CA GLY A 161 -2.19 -13.48 6.73
C GLY A 161 -0.75 -13.38 7.23
N THR A 162 0.20 -14.00 6.53
CA THR A 162 1.62 -13.94 6.92
C THR A 162 2.18 -12.51 6.92
N PRO A 163 2.03 -11.69 5.85
CA PRO A 163 2.44 -10.30 5.88
C PRO A 163 1.71 -9.46 6.94
N ILE A 164 0.40 -9.69 7.16
CA ILE A 164 -0.34 -9.01 8.24
C ILE A 164 0.28 -9.29 9.60
N TYR A 165 0.63 -10.55 9.87
CA TYR A 165 1.20 -10.96 11.16
C TYR A 165 2.62 -10.41 11.37
N MET A 166 3.37 -10.12 10.30
CA MET A 166 4.70 -9.53 10.36
C MET A 166 4.67 -8.04 10.77
N GLY A 167 3.67 -7.29 10.32
CA GLY A 167 3.45 -5.89 10.72
C GLY A 167 2.64 -5.78 11.99
#